data_9a7a2623ad8545ab04b1e0999a497710
#
_entry.id   9a7a2623ad8545ab04b1e0999a497710
#
_cell.length_a   1.000
_cell.length_b   1.000
_cell.length_c   1.000
_cell.angle_alpha   90.00
_cell.angle_beta   90.00
_cell.angle_gamma   90.00
#
_symmetry.space_group_name_H-M   'P 1'
#
loop_
_entity.id
_entity.type
_entity.pdbx_description
1 polymer ?
#
loop_
_entity_poly.entity_id
_entity_poly.type
_entity_poly.pdbx_seq_one_letter_code
_entity_poly.pdbx_strand_id
1 'polypeptide(L)'
;MKNTLKKLFGALAFLTLLSAPAGENLFDSAKIIPGKFGTWDAETKTVRVSIPHGTKVSNATEGVRFVPDNAKFAGKTVKFSFKIKTDDVRSIGGKNFHNAKLLLAGATKNDPYWRGSKGFTGTNDWTEVVWRLPFYGDNIRLAAVFGLQFATGTAEFKDIRAEVCDPFEAFRLKQKLPADFKCEYSPAVRNAPRLRGVVAEYYVFDDPTAFDTLEKWNVNVVRLWLGPKGANLNYKTYEAEMERQFKRLKELCPEFEKRGIKVIMTYRVPGGRYSNPQVFGTAGEISRKDNELSAFRIFQSEEWLNLFVRIWENAARTFRNEPAVWAYDLLNEPVQTAECRWNYLEVQQKAAEAIRKIDAEKPVMIASNYWGGVDTFIYLQPLPLKNIIYQFHCYLPGVYTHQGLRDKMKRIKEGNPIRYPSKVDVFGLHAAHHTVEYVDKERLRKNFQPVLDFQKKYGAIIYAGEFSVIRWAPDSDRYLDDMVS
;
A
#
# COMPACT_ATOMS: atom_id res chain seq x y z
N MET A 1 31.41 8.41 39.00
CA MET A 1 30.70 7.38 38.23
C MET A 1 29.21 7.38 38.56
N LYS A 2 28.46 8.37 38.15
CA LYS A 2 27.00 8.48 38.24
C LYS A 2 26.57 9.64 37.31
N ASN A 3 26.60 9.49 35.97
CA ASN A 3 25.98 10.45 35.04
C ASN A 3 26.11 10.01 33.56
N THR A 4 26.02 8.70 33.25
CA THR A 4 26.11 8.24 31.85
C THR A 4 25.02 7.28 31.44
N LEU A 5 23.88 7.26 32.12
CA LEU A 5 22.77 6.32 31.88
C LEU A 5 21.43 7.03 31.57
N LYS A 6 21.46 8.25 31.01
CA LYS A 6 20.22 9.00 30.68
C LYS A 6 20.12 9.46 29.22
N LYS A 7 20.82 8.81 28.27
CA LYS A 7 20.73 9.18 26.84
C LYS A 7 20.53 8.00 25.88
N LEU A 8 19.84 6.96 26.30
CA LEU A 8 19.55 5.81 25.41
C LEU A 8 18.07 5.37 25.45
N PHE A 9 17.17 6.30 25.73
CA PHE A 9 15.71 6.08 25.55
C PHE A 9 15.12 7.20 24.70
N GLY A 10 15.53 7.24 23.44
CA GLY A 10 15.01 8.17 22.49
C GLY A 10 14.67 7.46 21.18
N ALA A 11 13.38 7.20 20.97
CA ALA A 11 12.71 6.88 19.71
C ALA A 11 12.12 5.47 19.59
N LEU A 12 11.46 4.96 20.63
CA LEU A 12 10.24 4.17 20.44
C LEU A 12 9.16 4.91 21.24
N ALA A 13 8.69 6.03 20.69
CA ALA A 13 7.39 6.52 21.10
C ALA A 13 6.38 5.48 20.61
N PHE A 14 6.09 4.49 21.45
CA PHE A 14 4.79 3.86 21.43
C PHE A 14 3.80 5.01 21.39
N LEU A 15 3.14 5.20 20.24
CA LEU A 15 1.90 5.93 20.17
C LEU A 15 0.96 5.25 21.18
N THR A 16 1.00 5.67 22.42
CA THR A 16 -0.15 5.54 23.30
C THR A 16 -1.23 6.30 22.58
N LEU A 17 -2.09 5.57 21.90
CA LEU A 17 -3.39 6.02 21.45
C LEU A 17 -4.15 6.46 22.71
N LEU A 18 -3.88 7.68 23.18
CA LEU A 18 -4.87 8.41 23.94
C LEU A 18 -6.02 8.60 22.95
N SER A 19 -6.97 7.68 23.01
CA SER A 19 -8.23 7.79 22.31
C SER A 19 -8.83 9.15 22.68
N ALA A 20 -8.76 10.09 21.74
CA ALA A 20 -9.70 11.20 21.83
C ALA A 20 -11.10 10.57 21.84
N PRO A 21 -12.03 11.08 22.65
CA PRO A 21 -13.39 10.57 22.66
C PRO A 21 -13.89 10.56 21.21
N ALA A 22 -14.38 9.41 20.76
CA ALA A 22 -14.91 9.25 19.42
C ALA A 22 -15.99 10.30 19.19
N GLY A 23 -15.79 11.22 18.25
CA GLY A 23 -16.79 12.16 17.81
C GLY A 23 -16.50 13.64 17.96
N GLU A 24 -15.37 14.10 18.53
CA GLU A 24 -15.05 15.53 18.53
C GLU A 24 -14.69 15.98 17.11
N ASN A 25 -15.47 16.94 16.56
CA ASN A 25 -15.12 17.60 15.32
C ASN A 25 -14.13 18.75 15.60
N LEU A 26 -12.88 18.57 15.19
CA LEU A 26 -11.79 19.53 15.43
C LEU A 26 -12.03 20.91 14.77
N PHE A 27 -13.00 21.00 13.85
CA PHE A 27 -13.40 22.27 13.23
C PHE A 27 -14.43 23.05 14.03
N ASP A 28 -15.08 22.47 15.05
CA ASP A 28 -16.08 23.18 15.83
C ASP A 28 -15.50 24.38 16.61
N SER A 29 -14.21 24.32 16.94
CA SER A 29 -13.45 25.42 17.56
C SER A 29 -12.59 26.23 16.57
N ALA A 30 -12.69 25.99 15.27
CA ALA A 30 -11.89 26.68 14.28
C ALA A 30 -12.35 28.13 14.08
N LYS A 31 -11.38 29.05 13.93
CA LYS A 31 -11.67 30.38 13.42
C LYS A 31 -11.99 30.30 11.94
N ILE A 32 -13.19 30.71 11.54
CA ILE A 32 -13.64 30.68 10.15
C ILE A 32 -13.43 32.06 9.52
N ILE A 33 -12.79 32.11 8.38
CA ILE A 33 -12.42 33.34 7.68
C ILE A 33 -12.87 33.19 6.22
N PRO A 34 -14.00 33.79 5.81
CA PRO A 34 -14.43 33.87 4.43
C PRO A 34 -13.44 34.67 3.60
N GLY A 35 -13.11 34.17 2.40
CA GLY A 35 -12.36 34.89 1.38
C GLY A 35 -13.29 35.75 0.51
N LYS A 36 -12.68 36.41 -0.50
CA LYS A 36 -13.41 37.33 -1.42
C LYS A 36 -14.63 36.68 -2.10
N PHE A 37 -14.52 35.41 -2.46
CA PHE A 37 -15.52 34.67 -3.23
C PHE A 37 -16.22 33.58 -2.42
N GLY A 38 -15.91 33.48 -1.12
CA GLY A 38 -16.42 32.45 -0.23
C GLY A 38 -17.37 33.00 0.83
N THR A 39 -18.43 32.27 1.14
CA THR A 39 -19.36 32.55 2.23
C THR A 39 -19.46 31.34 3.15
N TRP A 40 -19.68 31.60 4.42
CA TRP A 40 -19.98 30.61 5.44
C TRP A 40 -21.35 30.86 6.02
N ASP A 41 -22.22 29.89 5.93
CA ASP A 41 -23.52 29.89 6.60
C ASP A 41 -23.40 29.09 7.90
N ALA A 42 -23.52 29.76 9.04
CA ALA A 42 -23.37 29.16 10.36
C ALA A 42 -24.61 28.31 10.79
N GLU A 43 -25.77 28.55 10.24
CA GLU A 43 -27.00 27.79 10.56
C GLU A 43 -26.98 26.44 9.85
N THR A 44 -26.69 26.42 8.56
CA THR A 44 -26.62 25.21 7.75
C THR A 44 -25.25 24.55 7.77
N LYS A 45 -24.24 25.20 8.37
CA LYS A 45 -22.82 24.80 8.37
C LYS A 45 -22.31 24.50 6.95
N THR A 46 -22.66 25.38 6.00
CA THR A 46 -22.36 25.26 4.61
C THR A 46 -21.36 26.32 4.16
N VAL A 47 -20.32 25.90 3.44
CA VAL A 47 -19.42 26.78 2.67
C VAL A 47 -19.93 26.85 1.23
N ARG A 48 -20.05 28.08 0.69
CA ARG A 48 -20.29 28.31 -0.74
C ARG A 48 -19.19 29.18 -1.29
N VAL A 49 -18.64 28.81 -2.43
CA VAL A 49 -17.63 29.57 -3.18
C VAL A 49 -18.12 29.73 -4.60
N SER A 50 -18.18 30.97 -5.08
CA SER A 50 -18.65 31.26 -6.44
C SER A 50 -17.75 32.30 -7.09
N ILE A 51 -17.06 31.89 -8.15
CA ILE A 51 -16.14 32.73 -8.92
C ILE A 51 -16.65 32.81 -10.36
N PRO A 52 -17.14 33.99 -10.82
CA PRO A 52 -17.64 34.15 -12.17
C PRO A 52 -16.57 33.80 -13.23
N HIS A 53 -16.99 33.23 -14.34
CA HIS A 53 -16.09 32.99 -15.47
C HIS A 53 -15.52 34.30 -16.01
N GLY A 54 -14.26 34.25 -16.43
CA GLY A 54 -13.53 35.45 -16.85
C GLY A 54 -12.87 36.23 -15.68
N THR A 55 -13.16 35.86 -14.43
CA THR A 55 -12.49 36.48 -13.28
C THR A 55 -11.00 36.14 -13.29
N LYS A 56 -10.14 37.14 -13.15
CA LYS A 56 -8.71 36.93 -12.96
C LYS A 56 -8.44 36.45 -11.54
N VAL A 57 -8.03 35.19 -11.40
CA VAL A 57 -7.67 34.56 -10.12
C VAL A 57 -6.21 34.14 -10.11
N SER A 58 -5.64 34.09 -8.92
CA SER A 58 -4.28 33.58 -8.72
C SER A 58 -4.27 32.04 -8.64
N ASN A 59 -3.06 31.45 -8.61
CA ASN A 59 -2.89 30.00 -8.37
C ASN A 59 -3.19 29.61 -6.89
N ALA A 60 -3.63 30.54 -6.07
CA ALA A 60 -4.10 30.28 -4.72
C ALA A 60 -5.50 29.64 -4.72
N THR A 61 -5.88 29.03 -3.62
CA THR A 61 -7.24 28.56 -3.39
C THR A 61 -8.07 29.71 -2.84
N GLU A 62 -9.10 30.11 -3.58
CA GLU A 62 -10.10 31.08 -3.17
C GLU A 62 -11.25 30.32 -2.48
N GLY A 63 -11.64 30.72 -1.29
CA GLY A 63 -12.69 30.04 -0.56
C GLY A 63 -12.83 30.48 0.89
N VAL A 64 -13.29 29.58 1.74
CA VAL A 64 -13.43 29.80 3.17
C VAL A 64 -12.33 29.03 3.92
N ARG A 65 -11.63 29.75 4.77
CA ARG A 65 -10.51 29.21 5.55
C ARG A 65 -10.96 28.89 6.97
N PHE A 66 -10.71 27.65 7.38
CA PHE A 66 -10.85 27.17 8.74
C PHE A 66 -9.46 27.10 9.38
N VAL A 67 -9.24 27.82 10.45
CA VAL A 67 -7.98 27.82 11.23
C VAL A 67 -8.24 27.10 12.55
N PRO A 68 -7.93 25.81 12.63
CA PRO A 68 -8.18 25.01 13.82
C PRO A 68 -7.11 25.24 14.90
N ASP A 69 -7.37 24.71 16.09
CA ASP A 69 -6.32 24.56 17.10
C ASP A 69 -5.32 23.49 16.64
N ASN A 70 -4.14 23.93 16.22
CA ASN A 70 -3.12 23.07 15.63
C ASN A 70 -2.54 22.04 16.62
N ALA A 71 -2.61 22.29 17.93
CA ALA A 71 -2.15 21.33 18.93
C ALA A 71 -2.98 20.03 18.90
N LYS A 72 -4.23 20.11 18.51
CA LYS A 72 -5.12 18.95 18.38
C LYS A 72 -4.77 18.04 17.21
N PHE A 73 -3.97 18.50 16.25
CA PHE A 73 -3.54 17.73 15.07
C PHE A 73 -2.17 17.09 15.26
N ALA A 74 -1.31 17.70 16.09
CA ALA A 74 0.08 17.26 16.27
C ALA A 74 0.18 15.78 16.70
N GLY A 75 0.94 14.99 15.96
CA GLY A 75 1.14 13.55 16.21
C GLY A 75 -0.09 12.67 15.98
N LYS A 76 -1.17 13.20 15.39
CA LYS A 76 -2.42 12.47 15.14
C LYS A 76 -2.61 12.15 13.67
N THR A 77 -3.41 11.12 13.40
CA THR A 77 -4.05 10.96 12.09
C THR A 77 -5.45 11.51 12.17
N VAL A 78 -5.78 12.38 11.22
CA VAL A 78 -7.08 13.05 11.18
C VAL A 78 -7.83 12.65 9.93
N LYS A 79 -9.08 12.23 10.12
CA LYS A 79 -10.05 11.96 9.07
C LYS A 79 -10.81 13.26 8.79
N PHE A 80 -10.67 13.76 7.57
CA PHE A 80 -11.50 14.84 7.03
C PHE A 80 -12.65 14.20 6.27
N SER A 81 -13.88 14.61 6.55
CA SER A 81 -15.05 14.19 5.80
C SER A 81 -15.94 15.40 5.51
N PHE A 82 -16.48 15.44 4.30
CA PHE A 82 -17.41 16.48 3.86
C PHE A 82 -18.15 16.01 2.62
N LYS A 83 -19.26 16.65 2.30
CA LYS A 83 -19.92 16.55 1.00
C LYS A 83 -19.59 17.77 0.16
N ILE A 84 -19.36 17.55 -1.13
CA ILE A 84 -19.12 18.62 -2.11
C ILE A 84 -20.12 18.51 -3.27
N LYS A 85 -20.62 19.66 -3.70
CA LYS A 85 -21.41 19.83 -4.93
C LYS A 85 -20.73 20.90 -5.78
N THR A 86 -20.68 20.70 -7.09
CA THR A 86 -20.08 21.69 -7.99
C THR A 86 -21.02 22.00 -9.15
N ASP A 87 -20.93 23.25 -9.60
CA ASP A 87 -21.66 23.72 -10.78
C ASP A 87 -20.69 24.49 -11.69
N ASP A 88 -20.53 23.94 -12.91
CA ASP A 88 -19.67 24.45 -13.97
C ASP A 88 -18.26 24.88 -13.52
N VAL A 89 -17.61 24.04 -12.73
CA VAL A 89 -16.23 24.31 -12.30
C VAL A 89 -15.25 24.09 -13.44
N ARG A 90 -14.56 25.17 -13.85
CA ARG A 90 -13.58 25.17 -14.97
C ARG A 90 -12.19 25.51 -14.47
N SER A 91 -11.23 24.63 -14.77
CA SER A 91 -9.81 24.87 -14.53
C SER A 91 -9.29 25.98 -15.47
N ILE A 92 -8.58 26.98 -14.91
CA ILE A 92 -7.97 28.05 -15.70
C ILE A 92 -6.60 27.64 -16.23
N GLY A 93 -5.81 26.93 -15.42
CA GLY A 93 -4.43 26.58 -15.77
C GLY A 93 -4.22 25.16 -16.30
N GLY A 94 -5.30 24.38 -16.51
CA GLY A 94 -5.24 23.03 -17.10
C GLY A 94 -4.49 21.97 -16.28
N LYS A 95 -4.06 22.26 -15.06
CA LYS A 95 -3.40 21.28 -14.18
C LYS A 95 -4.43 20.47 -13.40
N ASN A 96 -4.11 19.21 -13.09
CA ASN A 96 -5.00 18.29 -12.39
C ASN A 96 -5.46 18.76 -11.00
N PHE A 97 -4.68 19.64 -10.38
CA PHE A 97 -5.00 20.20 -9.08
C PHE A 97 -5.74 21.54 -9.13
N HIS A 98 -6.06 22.06 -10.34
CA HIS A 98 -6.86 23.27 -10.54
C HIS A 98 -8.35 22.90 -10.58
N ASN A 99 -8.99 22.91 -9.43
CA ASN A 99 -10.35 22.38 -9.24
C ASN A 99 -10.94 22.82 -7.90
N ALA A 100 -12.17 22.37 -7.61
CA ALA A 100 -12.82 22.51 -6.31
C ALA A 100 -12.38 21.40 -5.35
N LYS A 101 -11.99 21.75 -4.12
CA LYS A 101 -11.52 20.80 -3.09
C LYS A 101 -11.35 21.40 -1.70
N LEU A 102 -11.03 20.54 -0.74
CA LEU A 102 -10.35 20.94 0.50
C LEU A 102 -8.84 20.99 0.23
N LEU A 103 -8.22 22.14 0.48
CA LEU A 103 -6.77 22.31 0.51
C LEU A 103 -6.32 22.55 1.96
N LEU A 104 -5.40 21.73 2.44
CA LEU A 104 -4.66 21.98 3.66
C LEU A 104 -3.41 22.78 3.33
N ALA A 105 -3.36 24.00 3.82
CA ALA A 105 -2.25 24.93 3.64
C ALA A 105 -1.61 25.22 4.98
N GLY A 106 -0.27 25.15 5.04
CA GLY A 106 0.40 25.41 6.30
C GLY A 106 1.91 25.28 6.20
N ALA A 107 2.53 25.09 7.32
CA ALA A 107 3.96 24.83 7.41
C ALA A 107 4.23 23.84 8.56
N THR A 108 5.21 23.01 8.38
CA THR A 108 5.93 22.34 9.46
C THR A 108 7.12 23.21 9.88
N LYS A 109 7.87 22.77 10.89
CA LYS A 109 9.06 23.52 11.36
C LYS A 109 10.05 23.88 10.23
N ASN A 110 10.14 23.02 9.22
CA ASN A 110 11.19 23.10 8.20
C ASN A 110 10.66 23.32 6.77
N ASP A 111 9.38 23.02 6.49
CA ASP A 111 8.84 23.01 5.12
C ASP A 111 7.40 23.53 5.03
N PRO A 112 7.04 24.23 3.92
CA PRO A 112 5.66 24.54 3.61
C PRO A 112 4.88 23.23 3.38
N TYR A 113 3.65 23.20 3.89
CA TYR A 113 2.77 22.04 3.81
C TYR A 113 1.57 22.34 2.90
N TRP A 114 1.48 21.60 1.78
CA TRP A 114 0.38 21.72 0.84
C TRP A 114 -0.15 20.33 0.52
N ARG A 115 -1.39 20.05 0.90
CA ARG A 115 -2.07 18.80 0.58
C ARG A 115 -3.50 19.09 0.16
N GLY A 116 -3.95 18.52 -0.97
CA GLY A 116 -5.31 18.65 -1.47
C GLY A 116 -6.06 17.32 -1.39
N SER A 117 -7.34 17.39 -1.04
CA SER A 117 -8.25 16.25 -1.19
C SER A 117 -8.48 15.91 -2.67
N LYS A 118 -9.25 14.87 -2.97
CA LYS A 118 -9.84 14.69 -4.30
C LYS A 118 -10.49 15.99 -4.75
N GLY A 119 -10.20 16.41 -5.99
CA GLY A 119 -10.75 17.62 -6.59
C GLY A 119 -11.82 17.32 -7.61
N PHE A 120 -12.68 18.33 -7.87
CA PHE A 120 -13.83 18.23 -8.76
C PHE A 120 -13.83 19.34 -9.77
N THR A 121 -14.15 19.01 -11.04
CA THR A 121 -14.40 19.94 -12.15
C THR A 121 -15.74 19.60 -12.78
N GLY A 122 -16.31 20.54 -13.54
CA GLY A 122 -17.64 20.40 -14.14
C GLY A 122 -18.76 20.52 -13.12
N THR A 123 -19.92 19.97 -13.44
CA THR A 123 -21.10 19.91 -12.59
C THR A 123 -21.22 18.52 -11.97
N ASN A 124 -21.24 18.46 -10.65
CA ASN A 124 -21.39 17.22 -9.88
C ASN A 124 -22.40 17.42 -8.77
N ASP A 125 -23.27 16.45 -8.58
CA ASP A 125 -24.17 16.44 -7.40
C ASP A 125 -23.40 16.09 -6.13
N TRP A 126 -24.07 16.19 -4.98
CA TRP A 126 -23.47 15.96 -3.67
C TRP A 126 -22.68 14.65 -3.63
N THR A 127 -21.37 14.78 -3.51
CA THR A 127 -20.42 13.67 -3.45
C THR A 127 -19.71 13.71 -2.11
N GLU A 128 -19.68 12.57 -1.42
CA GLU A 128 -18.94 12.43 -0.18
C GLU A 128 -17.44 12.30 -0.45
N VAL A 129 -16.65 13.02 0.34
CA VAL A 129 -15.17 12.94 0.35
C VAL A 129 -14.73 12.57 1.75
N VAL A 130 -14.00 11.48 1.85
CA VAL A 130 -13.30 11.07 3.07
C VAL A 130 -11.81 11.06 2.78
N TRP A 131 -11.02 11.67 3.64
CA TRP A 131 -9.59 11.82 3.44
C TRP A 131 -8.85 11.75 4.78
N ARG A 132 -7.94 10.79 4.94
CA ARG A 132 -7.15 10.62 6.15
C ARG A 132 -5.72 11.08 5.92
N LEU A 133 -5.20 11.86 6.87
CA LEU A 133 -3.83 12.36 6.84
C LEU A 133 -3.17 12.23 8.21
N PRO A 134 -1.94 11.69 8.26
CA PRO A 134 -1.11 11.76 9.43
C PRO A 134 -0.41 13.13 9.53
N PHE A 135 -0.38 13.68 10.73
CA PHE A 135 0.32 14.91 11.06
C PHE A 135 1.50 14.58 11.98
N TYR A 136 2.66 14.37 11.39
CA TYR A 136 3.90 14.07 12.13
C TYR A 136 4.56 15.34 12.66
N GLY A 137 4.97 15.32 13.93
CA GLY A 137 5.64 16.45 14.59
C GLY A 137 4.72 17.40 15.36
N ASP A 138 5.34 18.28 16.12
CA ASP A 138 4.71 19.10 17.17
C ASP A 138 4.45 20.55 16.74
N ASN A 139 5.07 21.00 15.65
CA ASN A 139 4.97 22.40 15.18
C ASN A 139 4.25 22.49 13.83
N ILE A 140 2.97 22.09 13.81
CA ILE A 140 2.14 22.20 12.63
C ILE A 140 1.39 23.52 12.69
N ARG A 141 1.51 24.33 11.63
CA ARG A 141 0.61 25.46 11.38
C ARG A 141 -0.26 25.07 10.20
N LEU A 142 -1.56 24.95 10.43
CA LEU A 142 -2.50 24.43 9.44
C LEU A 142 -3.68 25.37 9.28
N ALA A 143 -4.09 25.58 8.03
CA ALA A 143 -5.39 26.09 7.68
C ALA A 143 -6.03 25.16 6.63
N ALA A 144 -7.30 24.86 6.82
CA ALA A 144 -8.11 24.11 5.87
C ALA A 144 -8.91 25.10 5.02
N VAL A 145 -8.70 25.07 3.69
CA VAL A 145 -9.40 25.97 2.76
C VAL A 145 -10.35 25.15 1.90
N PHE A 146 -11.63 25.35 2.06
CA PHE A 146 -12.67 24.81 1.21
C PHE A 146 -12.92 25.80 0.07
N GLY A 147 -12.60 25.39 -1.17
CA GLY A 147 -12.67 26.36 -2.24
C GLY A 147 -12.27 25.88 -3.63
N LEU A 148 -12.02 26.86 -4.49
CA LEU A 148 -11.61 26.71 -5.88
C LEU A 148 -10.13 27.12 -6.01
N GLN A 149 -9.28 26.20 -6.44
CA GLN A 149 -7.88 26.50 -6.73
C GLN A 149 -7.70 26.74 -8.21
N PHE A 150 -7.33 27.97 -8.60
CA PHE A 150 -7.11 28.41 -9.98
C PHE A 150 -8.19 27.88 -10.92
N ALA A 151 -9.42 28.06 -10.51
CA ALA A 151 -10.63 27.62 -11.20
C ALA A 151 -11.76 28.64 -11.00
N THR A 152 -12.74 28.61 -11.86
CA THR A 152 -13.98 29.40 -11.81
C THR A 152 -15.19 28.48 -11.73
N GLY A 153 -16.38 29.00 -11.46
CA GLY A 153 -17.62 28.25 -11.24
C GLY A 153 -18.08 28.32 -9.79
N THR A 154 -18.94 27.39 -9.39
CA THR A 154 -19.47 27.34 -8.03
C THR A 154 -19.18 25.99 -7.38
N ALA A 155 -18.80 26.02 -6.09
CA ALA A 155 -18.67 24.84 -5.23
C ALA A 155 -19.33 25.07 -3.88
N GLU A 156 -20.03 24.07 -3.39
CA GLU A 156 -20.65 24.04 -2.07
C GLU A 156 -20.11 22.86 -1.26
N PHE A 157 -19.89 23.09 0.02
CA PHE A 157 -19.38 22.09 0.95
C PHE A 157 -20.26 22.06 2.21
N LYS A 158 -20.66 20.88 2.64
CA LYS A 158 -21.42 20.67 3.87
C LYS A 158 -21.00 19.40 4.61
N ASP A 159 -21.57 19.16 5.78
CA ASP A 159 -21.24 18.02 6.65
C ASP A 159 -19.72 17.98 6.97
N ILE A 160 -19.12 19.17 7.14
CA ILE A 160 -17.68 19.35 7.27
C ILE A 160 -17.21 18.88 8.65
N ARG A 161 -16.31 17.90 8.67
CA ARG A 161 -15.73 17.32 9.90
C ARG A 161 -14.25 17.08 9.76
N ALA A 162 -13.53 17.19 10.88
CA ALA A 162 -12.15 16.75 11.07
C ALA A 162 -12.08 16.01 12.41
N GLU A 163 -11.78 14.72 12.38
CA GLU A 163 -11.84 13.85 13.56
C GLU A 163 -10.53 13.09 13.70
N VAL A 164 -10.00 12.97 14.92
CA VAL A 164 -8.88 12.04 15.18
C VAL A 164 -9.36 10.62 14.94
N CYS A 165 -8.61 9.86 14.18
CA CYS A 165 -8.96 8.48 13.83
C CYS A 165 -7.79 7.53 13.99
N ASP A 166 -8.10 6.23 14.00
CA ASP A 166 -7.08 5.19 13.84
C ASP A 166 -6.40 5.36 12.47
N PRO A 167 -5.07 5.52 12.42
CA PRO A 167 -4.33 5.69 11.17
C PRO A 167 -4.51 4.52 10.21
N PHE A 168 -4.90 3.37 10.71
CA PHE A 168 -4.99 2.13 9.95
C PHE A 168 -6.42 1.64 9.70
N GLU A 169 -7.43 2.41 10.08
CA GLU A 169 -8.85 2.03 9.93
C GLU A 169 -9.18 1.66 8.47
N ALA A 170 -8.67 2.43 7.49
CA ALA A 170 -8.90 2.19 6.07
C ALA A 170 -8.30 0.87 5.55
N PHE A 171 -7.37 0.29 6.28
CA PHE A 171 -6.63 -0.93 5.89
C PHE A 171 -7.11 -2.18 6.63
N ARG A 172 -8.02 -2.03 7.59
CA ARG A 172 -8.57 -3.14 8.37
C ARG A 172 -9.91 -3.61 7.82
N LEU A 173 -10.16 -4.91 8.00
CA LEU A 173 -11.47 -5.46 7.75
C LEU A 173 -12.47 -4.90 8.77
N LYS A 174 -13.69 -4.65 8.31
CA LYS A 174 -14.81 -4.26 9.19
C LYS A 174 -15.23 -5.39 10.12
N GLN A 175 -14.98 -6.64 9.70
CA GLN A 175 -15.28 -7.82 10.51
C GLN A 175 -14.38 -7.86 11.74
N LYS A 176 -14.99 -7.98 12.91
CA LYS A 176 -14.28 -8.19 14.17
C LYS A 176 -14.06 -9.69 14.39
N LEU A 177 -12.83 -10.06 14.67
CA LEU A 177 -12.49 -11.42 15.10
C LEU A 177 -12.57 -11.53 16.62
N PRO A 178 -12.82 -12.75 17.15
CA PRO A 178 -12.68 -13.01 18.58
C PRO A 178 -11.29 -12.57 19.11
N ALA A 179 -11.23 -12.12 20.35
CA ALA A 179 -9.96 -11.64 20.95
C ALA A 179 -8.90 -12.73 21.05
N ASP A 180 -9.32 -13.96 21.19
CA ASP A 180 -8.50 -15.17 21.30
C ASP A 180 -8.32 -15.91 19.97
N PHE A 181 -8.70 -15.30 18.85
CA PHE A 181 -8.60 -15.91 17.53
C PHE A 181 -7.19 -16.45 17.24
N LYS A 182 -7.14 -17.69 16.73
CA LYS A 182 -5.91 -18.34 16.25
C LYS A 182 -6.11 -18.86 14.82
N CYS A 183 -5.05 -18.78 14.05
CA CYS A 183 -5.03 -19.34 12.70
C CYS A 183 -5.03 -20.88 12.75
N GLU A 184 -5.80 -21.49 11.88
CA GLU A 184 -5.94 -22.95 11.78
C GLU A 184 -5.18 -23.48 10.57
N TYR A 185 -4.46 -24.59 10.78
CA TYR A 185 -3.67 -25.26 9.74
C TYR A 185 -3.88 -26.75 9.77
N SER A 186 -3.98 -27.38 8.59
CA SER A 186 -3.90 -28.82 8.48
C SER A 186 -2.49 -29.33 8.84
N PRO A 187 -2.34 -30.58 9.25
CA PRO A 187 -1.04 -31.17 9.54
C PRO A 187 -0.05 -31.04 8.39
N ALA A 188 -0.52 -31.19 7.15
CA ALA A 188 0.30 -31.08 5.93
C ALA A 188 0.92 -29.67 5.77
N VAL A 189 0.16 -28.62 6.09
CA VAL A 189 0.65 -27.23 6.03
C VAL A 189 1.56 -26.92 7.22
N ARG A 190 1.17 -27.37 8.43
CA ARG A 190 1.93 -27.11 9.65
C ARG A 190 3.31 -27.78 9.65
N ASN A 191 3.40 -28.98 9.07
CA ASN A 191 4.62 -29.78 9.02
C ASN A 191 5.35 -29.67 7.68
N ALA A 192 5.02 -28.67 6.86
CA ALA A 192 5.73 -28.42 5.62
C ALA A 192 7.23 -28.22 5.89
N PRO A 193 8.11 -28.78 5.03
CA PRO A 193 9.54 -28.62 5.20
C PRO A 193 9.95 -27.16 5.04
N ARG A 194 11.11 -26.78 5.59
CA ARG A 194 11.69 -25.45 5.36
C ARG A 194 11.85 -25.23 3.86
N LEU A 195 11.18 -24.18 3.36
CA LEU A 195 11.27 -23.81 1.95
C LEU A 195 12.51 -22.97 1.70
N ARG A 196 13.21 -23.29 0.60
CA ARG A 196 14.36 -22.55 0.05
C ARG A 196 14.05 -22.31 -1.41
N GLY A 197 13.83 -21.05 -1.78
CA GLY A 197 13.28 -20.79 -3.09
C GLY A 197 13.80 -19.57 -3.80
N VAL A 198 13.36 -19.48 -5.01
CA VAL A 198 13.59 -18.35 -5.90
C VAL A 198 12.26 -17.85 -6.46
N VAL A 199 12.26 -16.60 -6.89
CA VAL A 199 11.18 -16.03 -7.69
C VAL A 199 11.55 -16.21 -9.16
N ALA A 200 10.63 -16.73 -9.97
CA ALA A 200 10.82 -16.90 -11.40
C ALA A 200 9.55 -16.57 -12.18
N GLU A 201 9.71 -16.15 -13.43
CA GLU A 201 8.63 -16.07 -14.39
C GLU A 201 8.50 -17.41 -15.15
N TYR A 202 7.29 -17.79 -15.55
CA TYR A 202 7.02 -19.10 -16.16
C TYR A 202 7.85 -19.37 -17.43
N TYR A 203 8.17 -18.35 -18.21
CA TYR A 203 8.97 -18.49 -19.44
C TYR A 203 10.46 -18.76 -19.19
N VAL A 204 10.96 -18.62 -17.96
CA VAL A 204 12.32 -19.05 -17.60
C VAL A 204 12.49 -20.55 -17.85
N PHE A 205 11.42 -21.31 -17.72
CA PHE A 205 11.38 -22.76 -17.94
C PHE A 205 11.21 -23.17 -19.42
N ASP A 206 11.30 -22.22 -20.34
CA ASP A 206 11.49 -22.51 -21.76
C ASP A 206 12.98 -22.84 -22.05
N ASP A 207 13.91 -22.48 -21.15
CA ASP A 207 15.28 -22.92 -21.13
C ASP A 207 15.37 -24.28 -20.39
N PRO A 208 15.78 -25.35 -21.06
CA PRO A 208 15.89 -26.70 -20.46
C PRO A 208 16.87 -26.77 -19.30
N THR A 209 17.84 -25.86 -19.21
CA THR A 209 18.85 -25.82 -18.14
C THR A 209 18.34 -25.15 -16.85
N ALA A 210 17.16 -24.53 -16.88
CA ALA A 210 16.61 -23.84 -15.73
C ALA A 210 16.41 -24.78 -14.53
N PHE A 211 15.87 -25.96 -14.76
CA PHE A 211 15.66 -26.96 -13.71
C PHE A 211 16.96 -27.46 -13.10
N ASP A 212 18.01 -27.73 -13.92
CA ASP A 212 19.30 -28.15 -13.43
C ASP A 212 19.97 -27.08 -12.58
N THR A 213 19.73 -25.80 -12.92
CA THR A 213 20.18 -24.67 -12.12
C THR A 213 19.50 -24.63 -10.75
N LEU A 214 18.18 -24.88 -10.68
CA LEU A 214 17.45 -24.94 -9.42
C LEU A 214 17.96 -26.08 -8.52
N GLU A 215 18.26 -27.25 -9.09
CA GLU A 215 18.83 -28.37 -8.36
C GLU A 215 20.21 -28.04 -7.80
N LYS A 216 21.11 -27.46 -8.61
CA LYS A 216 22.44 -27.01 -8.17
C LYS A 216 22.37 -26.02 -7.01
N TRP A 217 21.34 -25.18 -6.96
CA TRP A 217 21.10 -24.22 -5.88
C TRP A 217 20.34 -24.84 -4.69
N ASN A 218 20.02 -26.12 -4.73
CA ASN A 218 19.25 -26.82 -3.71
C ASN A 218 17.89 -26.13 -3.42
N VAL A 219 17.25 -25.66 -4.49
CA VAL A 219 15.91 -25.03 -4.44
C VAL A 219 14.86 -26.11 -4.30
N ASN A 220 13.93 -25.95 -3.37
CA ASN A 220 12.79 -26.83 -3.18
C ASN A 220 11.43 -26.13 -3.37
N VAL A 221 11.43 -24.85 -3.68
CA VAL A 221 10.23 -24.09 -4.03
C VAL A 221 10.53 -22.98 -5.04
N VAL A 222 9.65 -22.82 -6.00
CA VAL A 222 9.65 -21.67 -6.92
C VAL A 222 8.39 -20.85 -6.69
N ARG A 223 8.55 -19.57 -6.35
CA ARG A 223 7.47 -18.60 -6.36
C ARG A 223 7.33 -18.11 -7.81
N LEU A 224 6.33 -18.66 -8.49
CA LEU A 224 6.16 -18.49 -9.92
C LEU A 224 5.22 -17.32 -10.24
N TRP A 225 5.76 -16.32 -10.88
CA TRP A 225 4.98 -15.17 -11.30
C TRP A 225 4.13 -15.48 -12.52
N LEU A 226 2.83 -15.33 -12.36
CA LEU A 226 1.81 -15.44 -13.39
C LEU A 226 1.14 -14.09 -13.60
N GLY A 227 0.75 -13.80 -14.81
CA GLY A 227 0.06 -12.56 -15.17
C GLY A 227 0.59 -11.97 -16.46
N PRO A 228 -0.26 -11.28 -17.20
CA PRO A 228 0.13 -10.67 -18.47
C PRO A 228 1.16 -9.57 -18.27
N LYS A 229 2.08 -9.48 -19.22
CA LYS A 229 3.01 -8.35 -19.32
C LYS A 229 2.34 -7.21 -20.07
N GLY A 230 2.32 -6.03 -19.45
CA GLY A 230 1.86 -4.79 -20.06
C GLY A 230 0.57 -4.22 -19.45
N ALA A 231 0.46 -2.90 -19.51
CA ALA A 231 -0.60 -2.13 -18.86
C ALA A 231 -1.91 -2.09 -19.67
N ASN A 232 -1.90 -2.52 -20.93
CA ASN A 232 -2.96 -2.28 -21.90
C ASN A 232 -3.90 -3.48 -22.14
N LEU A 233 -3.91 -4.47 -21.25
CA LEU A 233 -4.79 -5.60 -21.42
C LEU A 233 -6.22 -5.22 -21.03
N ASN A 234 -7.12 -5.38 -21.98
CA ASN A 234 -8.53 -5.32 -21.66
C ASN A 234 -8.94 -6.59 -20.89
N TYR A 235 -10.10 -6.52 -20.28
CA TYR A 235 -10.67 -7.57 -19.46
C TYR A 235 -10.67 -8.98 -20.11
N LYS A 236 -11.02 -9.08 -21.41
CA LYS A 236 -11.10 -10.35 -22.14
C LYS A 236 -9.72 -10.93 -22.45
N THR A 237 -8.79 -10.11 -22.89
CA THR A 237 -7.42 -10.55 -23.18
C THR A 237 -6.67 -10.96 -21.92
N TYR A 238 -7.03 -10.38 -20.77
CA TYR A 238 -6.44 -10.74 -19.49
C TYR A 238 -6.77 -12.17 -19.07
N GLU A 239 -8.06 -12.53 -19.13
CA GLU A 239 -8.55 -13.89 -18.77
C GLU A 239 -7.93 -14.96 -19.67
N ALA A 240 -7.95 -14.74 -20.99
CA ALA A 240 -7.35 -15.66 -21.96
C ALA A 240 -5.84 -15.86 -21.77
N GLU A 241 -5.12 -14.79 -21.43
CA GLU A 241 -3.68 -14.89 -21.13
C GLU A 241 -3.40 -15.69 -19.86
N MET A 242 -4.22 -15.54 -18.83
CA MET A 242 -4.11 -16.36 -17.62
C MET A 242 -4.38 -17.84 -17.89
N GLU A 243 -5.38 -18.16 -18.70
CA GLU A 243 -5.66 -19.53 -19.11
C GLU A 243 -4.48 -20.16 -19.88
N ARG A 244 -3.86 -19.38 -20.78
CA ARG A 244 -2.65 -19.83 -21.50
C ARG A 244 -1.51 -20.13 -20.53
N GLN A 245 -1.30 -19.28 -19.53
CA GLN A 245 -0.24 -19.49 -18.54
C GLN A 245 -0.55 -20.66 -17.59
N PHE A 246 -1.81 -20.89 -17.23
CA PHE A 246 -2.21 -22.08 -16.47
C PHE A 246 -1.97 -23.36 -17.25
N LYS A 247 -2.28 -23.37 -18.54
CA LYS A 247 -1.95 -24.51 -19.41
C LYS A 247 -0.44 -24.77 -19.42
N ARG A 248 0.37 -23.73 -19.61
CA ARG A 248 1.85 -23.86 -19.59
C ARG A 248 2.36 -24.38 -18.24
N LEU A 249 1.84 -23.84 -17.12
CA LEU A 249 2.21 -24.35 -15.80
C LEU A 249 1.83 -25.83 -15.63
N LYS A 250 0.67 -26.23 -16.11
CA LYS A 250 0.25 -27.65 -16.06
C LYS A 250 1.23 -28.57 -16.79
N GLU A 251 1.77 -28.12 -17.93
CA GLU A 251 2.80 -28.85 -18.69
C GLU A 251 4.13 -28.96 -17.94
N LEU A 252 4.45 -27.97 -17.11
CA LEU A 252 5.69 -27.94 -16.30
C LEU A 252 5.58 -28.73 -14.99
N CYS A 253 4.37 -28.96 -14.47
CA CYS A 253 4.17 -29.64 -13.19
C CYS A 253 4.88 -30.99 -13.05
N PRO A 254 4.90 -31.88 -14.06
CA PRO A 254 5.63 -33.16 -13.95
C PRO A 254 7.13 -32.99 -13.70
N GLU A 255 7.76 -31.98 -14.32
CA GLU A 255 9.18 -31.72 -14.11
C GLU A 255 9.48 -31.15 -12.71
N PHE A 256 8.62 -30.27 -12.20
CA PHE A 256 8.70 -29.80 -10.82
C PHE A 256 8.53 -30.96 -9.82
N GLU A 257 7.52 -31.80 -10.02
CA GLU A 257 7.22 -32.94 -9.15
C GLU A 257 8.38 -33.94 -9.12
N LYS A 258 8.89 -34.34 -10.30
CA LYS A 258 10.04 -35.25 -10.45
C LYS A 258 11.27 -34.82 -9.64
N ARG A 259 11.48 -33.50 -9.51
CA ARG A 259 12.61 -32.93 -8.79
C ARG A 259 12.28 -32.56 -7.33
N GLY A 260 11.07 -32.82 -6.87
CA GLY A 260 10.61 -32.46 -5.51
C GLY A 260 10.52 -30.96 -5.29
N ILE A 261 10.45 -30.15 -6.37
CA ILE A 261 10.34 -28.69 -6.29
C ILE A 261 8.86 -28.30 -6.25
N LYS A 262 8.47 -27.55 -5.24
CA LYS A 262 7.10 -27.03 -5.12
C LYS A 262 6.94 -25.70 -5.87
N VAL A 263 5.72 -25.42 -6.31
CA VAL A 263 5.35 -24.17 -6.96
C VAL A 263 4.39 -23.40 -6.07
N ILE A 264 4.70 -22.13 -5.81
CA ILE A 264 3.77 -21.14 -5.28
C ILE A 264 3.30 -20.30 -6.47
N MET A 265 2.04 -20.43 -6.82
CA MET A 265 1.44 -19.63 -7.90
C MET A 265 1.22 -18.21 -7.42
N THR A 266 1.91 -17.24 -8.00
CA THR A 266 1.82 -15.84 -7.59
C THR A 266 1.24 -14.98 -8.70
N TYR A 267 0.25 -14.17 -8.33
CA TYR A 267 -0.35 -13.23 -9.25
C TYR A 267 0.44 -11.91 -9.27
N ARG A 268 1.21 -11.68 -10.34
CA ARG A 268 2.11 -10.54 -10.43
C ARG A 268 1.41 -9.21 -10.66
N VAL A 269 0.44 -9.19 -11.57
CA VAL A 269 -0.23 -7.96 -12.00
C VAL A 269 -1.72 -8.23 -12.19
N PRO A 270 -2.51 -8.34 -11.14
CA PRO A 270 -3.94 -8.18 -11.30
C PRO A 270 -4.18 -6.73 -11.73
N GLY A 271 -5.24 -6.49 -12.47
CA GLY A 271 -5.64 -5.12 -12.84
C GLY A 271 -5.86 -4.26 -11.60
N GLY A 272 -4.79 -3.77 -10.99
CA GLY A 272 -4.88 -2.94 -9.82
C GLY A 272 -4.04 -3.34 -8.62
N ARG A 273 -2.72 -3.34 -8.78
CA ARG A 273 -1.78 -3.47 -7.65
C ARG A 273 -1.86 -2.29 -6.69
N TYR A 274 -2.22 -1.11 -7.18
CA TYR A 274 -2.17 0.14 -6.44
C TYR A 274 -3.55 0.74 -6.23
N SER A 275 -3.82 1.19 -5.02
CA SER A 275 -5.07 1.85 -4.68
C SER A 275 -5.11 3.33 -5.04
N ASN A 276 -3.94 3.96 -5.21
CA ASN A 276 -3.82 5.40 -5.46
C ASN A 276 -2.64 5.70 -6.41
N PRO A 277 -2.85 6.43 -7.54
CA PRO A 277 -1.81 6.85 -8.47
C PRO A 277 -0.74 7.74 -7.85
N GLN A 278 -1.08 8.49 -6.81
CA GLN A 278 -0.17 9.43 -6.17
C GLN A 278 0.96 8.77 -5.36
N VAL A 279 0.90 7.46 -5.14
CA VAL A 279 1.94 6.71 -4.41
C VAL A 279 3.30 6.78 -5.10
N PHE A 280 3.34 6.98 -6.41
CA PHE A 280 4.58 7.08 -7.17
C PHE A 280 5.18 8.50 -7.23
N GLY A 281 4.66 9.44 -6.45
CA GLY A 281 5.29 10.75 -6.23
C GLY A 281 5.37 11.67 -7.46
N THR A 282 5.22 11.16 -8.65
CA THR A 282 5.24 11.92 -9.88
C THR A 282 4.16 11.40 -10.82
N ALA A 283 3.15 12.20 -11.03
CA ALA A 283 2.10 11.96 -12.03
C ALA A 283 2.64 11.81 -13.47
N GLY A 284 3.96 11.77 -13.65
CA GLY A 284 4.65 11.65 -14.92
C GLY A 284 5.16 10.24 -15.26
N GLU A 285 5.26 9.34 -14.28
CA GLU A 285 5.85 8.01 -14.52
C GLU A 285 4.84 6.93 -14.91
N ILE A 286 3.56 7.16 -14.60
CA ILE A 286 2.47 6.31 -15.07
C ILE A 286 1.65 7.16 -16.04
N SER A 287 1.57 6.77 -17.31
CA SER A 287 0.79 7.52 -18.28
C SER A 287 -0.66 7.63 -17.81
N ARG A 288 -1.35 8.73 -18.11
CA ARG A 288 -2.74 8.94 -17.70
C ARG A 288 -3.66 7.79 -18.13
N LYS A 289 -3.39 7.17 -19.28
CA LYS A 289 -4.11 6.00 -19.80
C LYS A 289 -3.86 4.75 -18.96
N ASP A 290 -2.64 4.54 -18.50
CA ASP A 290 -2.27 3.40 -17.66
C ASP A 290 -2.86 3.53 -16.25
N ASN A 291 -2.96 4.74 -15.73
CA ASN A 291 -3.58 5.06 -14.44
C ASN A 291 -5.07 4.76 -14.39
N GLU A 292 -5.81 5.11 -15.44
CA GLU A 292 -7.24 4.86 -15.48
C GLU A 292 -7.55 3.39 -15.74
N LEU A 293 -6.63 2.67 -16.35
CA LEU A 293 -6.88 1.34 -16.90
C LEU A 293 -6.32 0.17 -16.07
N SER A 294 -5.26 0.33 -15.27
CA SER A 294 -4.62 -0.83 -14.64
C SER A 294 -4.40 -0.75 -13.15
N ALA A 295 -4.09 0.40 -12.59
CA ALA A 295 -3.53 0.47 -11.24
C ALA A 295 -4.55 0.35 -10.09
N PHE A 296 -5.84 0.68 -10.33
CA PHE A 296 -6.84 0.79 -9.24
C PHE A 296 -8.05 -0.13 -9.38
N ARG A 297 -8.18 -0.82 -10.47
CA ARG A 297 -9.44 -1.45 -10.86
C ARG A 297 -9.91 -2.47 -9.83
N ILE A 298 -9.01 -3.28 -9.32
CA ILE A 298 -9.34 -4.30 -8.32
C ILE A 298 -9.88 -3.72 -7.01
N PHE A 299 -9.46 -2.49 -6.65
CA PHE A 299 -9.88 -1.82 -5.42
C PHE A 299 -11.14 -0.95 -5.60
N GLN A 300 -11.57 -0.68 -6.84
CA GLN A 300 -12.61 0.29 -7.16
C GLN A 300 -13.70 -0.25 -8.08
N SER A 301 -13.37 -1.15 -9.01
CA SER A 301 -14.27 -1.72 -9.99
C SER A 301 -14.69 -3.13 -9.62
N GLU A 302 -16.00 -3.34 -9.47
CA GLU A 302 -16.58 -4.65 -9.19
C GLU A 302 -16.28 -5.67 -10.29
N GLU A 303 -16.29 -5.23 -11.54
CA GLU A 303 -15.97 -6.06 -12.70
C GLU A 303 -14.56 -6.64 -12.59
N TRP A 304 -13.55 -5.82 -12.22
CA TRP A 304 -12.18 -6.25 -12.07
C TRP A 304 -11.95 -7.12 -10.83
N LEU A 305 -12.63 -6.82 -9.73
CA LEU A 305 -12.60 -7.67 -8.55
C LEU A 305 -13.21 -9.04 -8.85
N ASN A 306 -14.33 -9.06 -9.56
CA ASN A 306 -14.96 -10.33 -9.96
C ASN A 306 -14.09 -11.13 -10.94
N LEU A 307 -13.37 -10.46 -11.88
CA LEU A 307 -12.38 -11.11 -12.72
C LEU A 307 -11.26 -11.74 -11.90
N PHE A 308 -10.71 -10.99 -10.95
CA PHE A 308 -9.67 -11.50 -10.05
C PHE A 308 -10.11 -12.75 -9.28
N VAL A 309 -11.32 -12.72 -8.74
CA VAL A 309 -11.90 -13.87 -8.04
C VAL A 309 -12.08 -15.06 -8.98
N ARG A 310 -12.64 -14.86 -10.18
CA ARG A 310 -12.82 -15.96 -11.16
C ARG A 310 -11.52 -16.59 -11.62
N ILE A 311 -10.47 -15.80 -11.80
CA ILE A 311 -9.14 -16.32 -12.15
C ILE A 311 -8.63 -17.24 -11.05
N TRP A 312 -8.80 -16.88 -9.77
CA TRP A 312 -8.42 -17.72 -8.66
C TRP A 312 -9.31 -18.96 -8.50
N GLU A 313 -10.60 -18.88 -8.80
CA GLU A 313 -11.46 -20.04 -8.89
C GLU A 313 -11.01 -21.01 -9.98
N ASN A 314 -10.65 -20.48 -11.16
CA ASN A 314 -10.11 -21.29 -12.25
C ASN A 314 -8.78 -21.95 -11.87
N ALA A 315 -7.87 -21.20 -11.23
CA ALA A 315 -6.64 -21.75 -10.69
C ALA A 315 -6.91 -22.91 -9.70
N ALA A 316 -7.83 -22.71 -8.76
CA ALA A 316 -8.17 -23.73 -7.79
C ALA A 316 -8.76 -25.00 -8.47
N ARG A 317 -9.69 -24.85 -9.44
CA ARG A 317 -10.22 -25.98 -10.20
C ARG A 317 -9.15 -26.75 -10.95
N THR A 318 -8.19 -26.03 -11.54
CA THR A 318 -7.12 -26.61 -12.37
C THR A 318 -6.07 -27.33 -11.54
N PHE A 319 -5.72 -26.77 -10.38
CA PHE A 319 -4.52 -27.19 -9.64
C PHE A 319 -4.78 -27.82 -8.26
N ARG A 320 -6.03 -27.94 -7.79
CA ARG A 320 -6.31 -28.56 -6.47
C ARG A 320 -5.71 -29.95 -6.30
N ASN A 321 -5.66 -30.74 -7.37
CA ASN A 321 -5.12 -32.11 -7.38
C ASN A 321 -3.69 -32.17 -7.95
N GLU A 322 -3.02 -31.02 -8.15
CA GLU A 322 -1.68 -30.99 -8.73
C GLU A 322 -0.62 -30.98 -7.60
N PRO A 323 0.15 -32.07 -7.42
CA PRO A 323 1.09 -32.17 -6.30
C PRO A 323 2.24 -31.17 -6.34
N ALA A 324 2.66 -30.77 -7.55
CA ALA A 324 3.70 -29.76 -7.71
C ALA A 324 3.27 -28.38 -7.20
N VAL A 325 1.99 -27.99 -7.37
CA VAL A 325 1.46 -26.71 -6.90
C VAL A 325 1.14 -26.82 -5.41
N TRP A 326 1.94 -26.12 -4.61
CA TRP A 326 1.82 -26.13 -3.15
C TRP A 326 0.87 -25.07 -2.61
N ALA A 327 0.91 -23.84 -3.16
CA ALA A 327 0.13 -22.73 -2.61
C ALA A 327 -0.34 -21.74 -3.69
N TYR A 328 -1.40 -20.99 -3.35
CA TYR A 328 -1.95 -19.87 -4.12
C TYR A 328 -1.59 -18.55 -3.44
N ASP A 329 -0.69 -17.78 -4.02
CA ASP A 329 -0.25 -16.47 -3.54
C ASP A 329 -1.05 -15.38 -4.27
N LEU A 330 -2.05 -14.83 -3.60
CA LEU A 330 -3.16 -14.15 -4.24
C LEU A 330 -2.79 -12.85 -4.93
N LEU A 331 -1.92 -12.04 -4.33
CA LEU A 331 -1.68 -10.70 -4.80
C LEU A 331 -0.25 -10.25 -4.50
N ASN A 332 0.57 -10.11 -5.54
CA ASN A 332 1.92 -9.60 -5.37
C ASN A 332 1.92 -8.12 -4.97
N GLU A 333 2.45 -7.82 -3.79
CA GLU A 333 2.77 -6.46 -3.33
C GLU A 333 1.62 -5.44 -3.47
N PRO A 334 0.48 -5.65 -2.82
CA PRO A 334 -0.59 -4.65 -2.83
C PRO A 334 -0.12 -3.35 -2.20
N VAL A 335 -0.56 -2.21 -2.77
CA VAL A 335 -0.25 -0.88 -2.24
C VAL A 335 -1.52 -0.09 -2.06
N GLN A 336 -2.03 -0.08 -0.85
CA GLN A 336 -3.12 0.80 -0.46
C GLN A 336 -2.60 1.89 0.45
N THR A 337 -2.77 3.14 0.06
CA THR A 337 -2.35 4.33 0.81
C THR A 337 -3.50 5.26 1.15
N ALA A 338 -4.67 5.01 0.57
CA ALA A 338 -5.89 5.78 0.76
C ALA A 338 -7.09 4.85 0.89
N GLU A 339 -8.22 5.40 1.29
CA GLU A 339 -9.48 4.69 1.34
C GLU A 339 -9.95 4.28 -0.07
N CYS A 340 -10.42 3.05 -0.18
CA CYS A 340 -10.90 2.45 -1.41
C CYS A 340 -12.28 1.83 -1.17
N ARG A 341 -13.00 1.49 -2.25
CA ARG A 341 -14.27 0.75 -2.16
C ARG A 341 -14.07 -0.61 -1.46
N TRP A 342 -12.97 -1.31 -1.79
CA TRP A 342 -12.49 -2.49 -1.08
C TRP A 342 -11.04 -2.30 -0.69
N ASN A 343 -10.68 -2.63 0.55
CA ASN A 343 -9.29 -2.55 0.96
C ASN A 343 -8.47 -3.77 0.45
N TYR A 344 -7.15 -3.67 0.55
CA TYR A 344 -6.23 -4.69 0.06
C TYR A 344 -6.48 -6.09 0.66
N LEU A 345 -6.97 -6.14 1.90
CA LEU A 345 -7.24 -7.39 2.58
C LEU A 345 -8.62 -7.97 2.21
N GLU A 346 -9.63 -7.11 2.02
CA GLU A 346 -10.96 -7.51 1.52
C GLU A 346 -10.88 -8.13 0.12
N VAL A 347 -10.05 -7.57 -0.76
CA VAL A 347 -9.81 -8.12 -2.10
C VAL A 347 -9.24 -9.52 -2.01
N GLN A 348 -8.22 -9.73 -1.17
CA GLN A 348 -7.60 -11.03 -0.96
C GLN A 348 -8.55 -12.01 -0.24
N GLN A 349 -9.32 -11.54 0.72
CA GLN A 349 -10.33 -12.37 1.41
C GLN A 349 -11.36 -12.93 0.45
N LYS A 350 -11.92 -12.12 -0.45
CA LYS A 350 -12.90 -12.56 -1.44
C LYS A 350 -12.35 -13.68 -2.35
N ALA A 351 -11.11 -13.54 -2.80
CA ALA A 351 -10.46 -14.59 -3.59
C ALA A 351 -10.19 -15.86 -2.75
N ALA A 352 -9.71 -15.71 -1.51
CA ALA A 352 -9.48 -16.84 -0.60
C ALA A 352 -10.77 -17.60 -0.29
N GLU A 353 -11.86 -16.91 -0.03
CA GLU A 353 -13.19 -17.52 0.19
C GLU A 353 -13.68 -18.29 -1.03
N ALA A 354 -13.47 -17.77 -2.23
CA ALA A 354 -13.82 -18.44 -3.47
C ALA A 354 -12.97 -19.70 -3.71
N ILE A 355 -11.66 -19.62 -3.46
CA ILE A 355 -10.77 -20.79 -3.50
C ILE A 355 -11.24 -21.87 -2.52
N ARG A 356 -11.57 -21.53 -1.28
CA ARG A 356 -11.96 -22.49 -0.24
C ARG A 356 -13.22 -23.31 -0.59
N LYS A 357 -14.09 -22.78 -1.42
CA LYS A 357 -15.26 -23.53 -1.94
C LYS A 357 -14.86 -24.64 -2.93
N ILE A 358 -13.64 -24.59 -3.48
CA ILE A 358 -13.15 -25.49 -4.53
C ILE A 358 -12.01 -26.36 -4.00
N ASP A 359 -11.09 -25.76 -3.26
CA ASP A 359 -9.90 -26.37 -2.68
C ASP A 359 -9.82 -25.98 -1.20
N ALA A 360 -10.13 -26.94 -0.34
CA ALA A 360 -10.12 -26.74 1.12
C ALA A 360 -8.72 -26.84 1.72
N GLU A 361 -7.76 -27.47 1.04
CA GLU A 361 -6.52 -27.92 1.66
C GLU A 361 -5.27 -27.13 1.29
N LYS A 362 -5.08 -26.76 0.02
CA LYS A 362 -3.86 -26.02 -0.36
C LYS A 362 -3.76 -24.69 0.35
N PRO A 363 -2.56 -24.31 0.80
CA PRO A 363 -2.35 -23.00 1.40
C PRO A 363 -2.76 -21.85 0.48
N VAL A 364 -3.39 -20.84 1.05
CA VAL A 364 -3.60 -19.55 0.40
C VAL A 364 -2.73 -18.53 1.09
N MET A 365 -1.96 -17.77 0.32
CA MET A 365 -1.02 -16.80 0.84
C MET A 365 -1.57 -15.39 0.69
N ILE A 366 -1.53 -14.64 1.78
CA ILE A 366 -2.00 -13.25 1.89
C ILE A 366 -0.80 -12.33 2.02
N ALA A 367 -0.66 -11.44 1.07
CA ALA A 367 0.37 -10.41 1.12
C ALA A 367 -0.03 -9.28 2.07
N SER A 368 0.92 -8.81 2.89
CA SER A 368 0.76 -7.58 3.65
C SER A 368 0.72 -6.36 2.72
N ASN A 369 0.28 -5.22 3.23
CA ASN A 369 0.15 -4.00 2.43
C ASN A 369 1.51 -3.36 2.12
N TYR A 370 1.49 -2.32 1.29
CA TYR A 370 2.62 -1.44 0.98
C TYR A 370 3.87 -2.20 0.53
N TRP A 371 3.75 -2.89 -0.64
CA TRP A 371 4.75 -3.78 -1.25
C TRP A 371 5.12 -4.99 -0.40
N GLY A 372 4.15 -5.53 0.36
CA GLY A 372 4.42 -6.62 1.27
C GLY A 372 5.26 -6.19 2.49
N GLY A 373 5.18 -4.92 2.89
CA GLY A 373 6.04 -4.35 3.93
C GLY A 373 5.91 -5.05 5.28
N VAL A 374 7.04 -5.35 5.89
CA VAL A 374 7.16 -5.98 7.22
C VAL A 374 6.46 -5.14 8.29
N ASP A 375 6.61 -3.82 8.22
CA ASP A 375 6.04 -2.86 9.15
C ASP A 375 4.51 -2.78 9.09
N THR A 376 3.89 -3.18 7.97
CA THR A 376 2.44 -3.17 7.83
C THR A 376 1.72 -4.28 8.59
N PHE A 377 2.46 -5.23 9.15
CA PHE A 377 1.91 -6.25 10.04
C PHE A 377 1.32 -5.68 11.34
N ILE A 378 1.68 -4.45 11.74
CA ILE A 378 1.07 -3.77 12.91
C ILE A 378 -0.45 -3.60 12.77
N TYR A 379 -0.98 -3.55 11.54
CA TYR A 379 -2.41 -3.44 11.28
C TYR A 379 -2.99 -4.58 10.45
N LEU A 380 -2.17 -5.54 10.00
CA LEU A 380 -2.65 -6.72 9.33
C LEU A 380 -3.56 -7.52 10.25
N GLN A 381 -4.67 -8.02 9.71
CA GLN A 381 -5.60 -8.88 10.42
C GLN A 381 -5.58 -10.29 9.82
N PRO A 382 -5.68 -11.34 10.64
CA PRO A 382 -5.86 -12.68 10.11
C PRO A 382 -7.24 -12.84 9.47
N LEU A 383 -7.33 -13.73 8.49
CA LEU A 383 -8.60 -14.13 7.88
C LEU A 383 -9.19 -15.33 8.63
N PRO A 384 -10.52 -15.40 8.82
CA PRO A 384 -11.17 -16.52 9.49
C PRO A 384 -11.34 -17.73 8.55
N LEU A 385 -10.24 -18.14 7.93
CA LEU A 385 -10.15 -19.24 6.98
C LEU A 385 -8.98 -20.16 7.36
N LYS A 386 -9.13 -21.45 7.12
CA LYS A 386 -8.09 -22.45 7.37
C LYS A 386 -6.99 -22.39 6.32
N ASN A 387 -5.76 -22.74 6.71
CA ASN A 387 -4.57 -22.82 5.83
C ASN A 387 -4.23 -21.49 5.15
N ILE A 388 -4.32 -20.38 5.88
CA ILE A 388 -3.88 -19.06 5.40
C ILE A 388 -2.47 -18.78 5.89
N ILE A 389 -1.54 -18.58 4.98
CA ILE A 389 -0.16 -18.18 5.23
C ILE A 389 -0.04 -16.68 4.96
N TYR A 390 0.65 -15.95 5.82
CA TYR A 390 0.87 -14.52 5.66
C TYR A 390 2.28 -14.28 5.16
N GLN A 391 2.42 -13.43 4.15
CA GLN A 391 3.73 -13.16 3.55
C GLN A 391 4.12 -11.70 3.66
N PHE A 392 5.43 -11.51 3.68
CA PHE A 392 6.06 -10.20 3.56
C PHE A 392 7.19 -10.21 2.53
N HIS A 393 7.57 -9.01 2.08
CA HIS A 393 8.78 -8.75 1.32
C HIS A 393 9.71 -7.85 2.13
N CYS A 394 11.00 -8.05 2.04
CA CYS A 394 11.97 -7.25 2.78
C CYS A 394 13.17 -6.88 1.91
N TYR A 395 13.25 -5.60 1.59
CA TYR A 395 14.37 -5.00 0.87
C TYR A 395 15.02 -3.86 1.68
N LEU A 396 14.94 -3.93 3.00
CA LEU A 396 15.53 -2.92 3.88
C LEU A 396 17.06 -3.07 3.93
N PRO A 397 17.84 -1.98 3.75
CA PRO A 397 17.45 -0.64 3.35
C PRO A 397 17.37 -0.51 1.82
N GLY A 398 16.24 -0.03 1.31
CA GLY A 398 15.99 0.05 -0.14
C GLY A 398 17.03 0.85 -0.93
N VAL A 399 17.68 1.84 -0.29
CA VAL A 399 18.77 2.61 -0.90
C VAL A 399 20.01 1.77 -1.18
N TYR A 400 20.23 0.69 -0.43
CA TYR A 400 21.31 -0.27 -0.63
C TYR A 400 20.89 -1.39 -1.58
N THR A 401 19.77 -2.04 -1.29
CA THR A 401 19.32 -3.24 -2.04
C THR A 401 18.95 -2.94 -3.49
N HIS A 402 18.56 -1.69 -3.81
CA HIS A 402 18.19 -1.24 -5.15
C HIS A 402 19.12 -0.16 -5.71
N GLN A 403 20.32 -0.01 -5.15
CA GLN A 403 21.26 1.00 -5.65
C GLN A 403 21.63 0.79 -7.13
N GLY A 404 21.76 1.88 -7.83
CA GLY A 404 22.07 1.87 -9.26
C GLY A 404 20.85 1.72 -10.18
N LEU A 405 19.65 1.38 -9.67
CA LEU A 405 18.43 1.29 -10.47
C LEU A 405 17.81 2.67 -10.74
N ARG A 406 17.61 3.46 -9.69
CA ARG A 406 16.95 4.78 -9.80
C ARG A 406 17.87 5.86 -10.36
N ASP A 407 19.12 5.86 -9.95
CA ASP A 407 20.14 6.83 -10.39
C ASP A 407 20.88 6.39 -11.67
N LYS A 408 20.34 5.38 -12.38
CA LYS A 408 20.91 4.84 -13.63
C LYS A 408 22.40 4.49 -13.53
N MET A 409 22.80 3.87 -12.44
CA MET A 409 24.17 3.46 -12.14
C MET A 409 25.15 4.64 -11.85
N LYS A 410 24.64 5.86 -11.68
CA LYS A 410 25.51 7.04 -11.49
C LYS A 410 26.45 6.82 -10.30
N ARG A 411 25.92 6.52 -9.12
CA ARG A 411 26.70 6.28 -7.90
C ARG A 411 27.74 5.18 -8.05
N ILE A 412 27.39 4.11 -8.73
CA ILE A 412 28.30 2.98 -8.98
C ILE A 412 29.44 3.39 -9.93
N LYS A 413 29.12 4.11 -11.01
CA LYS A 413 30.09 4.61 -11.99
C LYS A 413 31.04 5.64 -11.38
N GLU A 414 30.60 6.40 -10.41
CA GLU A 414 31.40 7.38 -9.68
C GLU A 414 32.25 6.76 -8.55
N GLY A 415 32.24 5.43 -8.37
CA GLY A 415 33.02 4.74 -7.35
C GLY A 415 32.49 4.92 -5.92
N ASN A 416 31.22 5.34 -5.77
CA ASN A 416 30.57 5.64 -4.48
C ASN A 416 29.42 4.68 -4.16
N PRO A 417 29.57 3.35 -4.24
CA PRO A 417 28.51 2.43 -3.88
C PRO A 417 28.22 2.47 -2.37
N ILE A 418 26.97 2.30 -2.03
CA ILE A 418 26.58 2.07 -0.63
C ILE A 418 27.03 0.68 -0.23
N ARG A 419 27.70 0.56 0.91
CA ARG A 419 28.15 -0.71 1.50
C ARG A 419 27.20 -1.20 2.60
N TYR A 420 27.35 -2.45 3.01
CA TYR A 420 26.63 -3.02 4.15
C TYR A 420 27.63 -3.68 5.14
N PRO A 421 27.50 -3.47 6.47
CA PRO A 421 26.58 -2.55 7.14
C PRO A 421 27.02 -1.07 7.01
N SER A 422 26.07 -0.15 7.02
CA SER A 422 26.39 1.26 6.93
C SER A 422 25.26 2.18 7.43
N LYS A 423 25.61 3.48 7.53
CA LYS A 423 24.63 4.53 7.85
C LYS A 423 23.94 5.01 6.59
N VAL A 424 22.62 4.80 6.52
CA VAL A 424 21.81 5.06 5.32
C VAL A 424 20.44 5.61 5.66
N ASP A 425 19.75 6.15 4.64
CA ASP A 425 18.35 6.55 4.77
C ASP A 425 17.46 5.29 4.88
N VAL A 426 16.62 5.29 5.90
CA VAL A 426 15.58 4.30 6.13
C VAL A 426 14.23 4.98 6.11
N PHE A 427 13.32 4.47 5.30
CA PHE A 427 11.96 4.98 5.23
C PHE A 427 11.08 4.28 6.26
N GLY A 428 10.30 5.07 6.99
CA GLY A 428 9.30 4.56 7.92
C GLY A 428 8.05 4.04 7.22
N LEU A 429 7.09 3.64 8.04
CA LEU A 429 5.82 3.07 7.59
C LEU A 429 5.15 3.94 6.51
N HIS A 430 4.78 3.33 5.39
CA HIS A 430 4.20 3.98 4.20
C HIS A 430 5.08 5.12 3.65
N ALA A 431 6.40 5.05 3.85
CA ALA A 431 7.34 6.12 3.48
C ALA A 431 6.94 7.52 4.03
N ALA A 432 6.22 7.53 5.14
CA ALA A 432 5.69 8.75 5.73
C ALA A 432 6.78 9.67 6.30
N HIS A 433 7.89 9.09 6.72
CA HIS A 433 9.09 9.78 7.19
C HIS A 433 10.31 8.95 6.87
N HIS A 434 11.48 9.55 6.91
CA HIS A 434 12.74 8.84 6.80
C HIS A 434 13.70 9.31 7.90
N THR A 435 14.60 8.42 8.27
CA THR A 435 15.64 8.65 9.25
C THR A 435 16.98 8.14 8.72
N VAL A 436 18.09 8.73 9.16
CA VAL A 436 19.41 8.23 8.83
C VAL A 436 19.86 7.32 9.96
N GLU A 437 19.93 6.03 9.68
CA GLU A 437 20.21 4.99 10.68
C GLU A 437 21.40 4.12 10.26
N TYR A 438 22.08 3.53 11.23
CA TYR A 438 23.06 2.47 10.97
C TYR A 438 22.31 1.15 10.81
N VAL A 439 22.41 0.58 9.61
CA VAL A 439 21.72 -0.69 9.27
C VAL A 439 22.74 -1.82 9.25
N ASP A 440 22.57 -2.71 10.20
CA ASP A 440 23.30 -3.96 10.42
C ASP A 440 22.31 -5.10 10.70
N LYS A 441 22.82 -6.27 11.05
CA LYS A 441 22.03 -7.44 11.42
C LYS A 441 21.01 -7.16 12.53
N GLU A 442 21.40 -6.42 13.56
CA GLU A 442 20.50 -6.12 14.67
C GLU A 442 19.35 -5.21 14.23
N ARG A 443 19.66 -4.21 13.39
CA ARG A 443 18.63 -3.34 12.81
C ARG A 443 17.69 -4.10 11.88
N LEU A 444 18.20 -5.03 11.07
CA LEU A 444 17.38 -5.93 10.25
C LEU A 444 16.46 -6.78 11.14
N ARG A 445 17.00 -7.39 12.19
CA ARG A 445 16.21 -8.19 13.14
C ARG A 445 15.09 -7.38 13.80
N LYS A 446 15.36 -6.15 14.22
CA LYS A 446 14.32 -5.25 14.77
C LYS A 446 13.21 -4.93 13.77
N ASN A 447 13.54 -4.92 12.48
CA ASN A 447 12.53 -4.68 11.45
C ASN A 447 11.46 -5.77 11.41
N PHE A 448 11.78 -7.00 11.79
CA PHE A 448 10.84 -8.11 11.78
C PHE A 448 9.92 -8.19 13.00
N GLN A 449 10.09 -7.31 14.01
CA GLN A 449 9.29 -7.38 15.24
C GLN A 449 7.77 -7.40 14.97
N PRO A 450 7.18 -6.57 14.07
CA PRO A 450 5.75 -6.63 13.78
C PRO A 450 5.29 -8.00 13.26
N VAL A 451 6.11 -8.67 12.46
CA VAL A 451 5.83 -10.01 11.93
C VAL A 451 5.86 -11.05 13.05
N LEU A 452 6.87 -10.99 13.92
CA LEU A 452 6.99 -11.89 15.08
C LEU A 452 5.83 -11.72 16.07
N ASP A 453 5.40 -10.48 16.30
CA ASP A 453 4.26 -10.18 17.16
C ASP A 453 2.96 -10.73 16.57
N PHE A 454 2.75 -10.57 15.27
CA PHE A 454 1.61 -11.14 14.56
C PHE A 454 1.61 -12.67 14.63
N GLN A 455 2.76 -13.30 14.36
CA GLN A 455 2.93 -14.74 14.44
C GLN A 455 2.60 -15.27 15.84
N LYS A 456 3.16 -14.65 16.85
CA LYS A 456 2.94 -15.03 18.27
C LYS A 456 1.48 -14.83 18.67
N LYS A 457 0.88 -13.72 18.29
CA LYS A 457 -0.49 -13.38 18.65
C LYS A 457 -1.50 -14.37 18.06
N TYR A 458 -1.34 -14.69 16.77
CA TYR A 458 -2.34 -15.46 16.02
C TYR A 458 -1.94 -16.92 15.75
N GLY A 459 -0.74 -17.36 16.14
CA GLY A 459 -0.23 -18.68 15.76
C GLY A 459 -0.06 -18.84 14.25
N ALA A 460 0.18 -17.72 13.54
CA ALA A 460 0.22 -17.67 12.09
C ALA A 460 1.49 -18.29 11.52
N ILE A 461 1.39 -18.97 10.37
CA ILE A 461 2.53 -19.33 9.54
C ILE A 461 2.90 -18.14 8.68
N ILE A 462 4.19 -17.79 8.70
CA ILE A 462 4.73 -16.65 7.96
C ILE A 462 5.68 -17.13 6.87
N TYR A 463 5.63 -16.44 5.73
CA TYR A 463 6.50 -16.72 4.60
C TYR A 463 7.20 -15.43 4.14
N ALA A 464 8.53 -15.48 3.99
CA ALA A 464 9.28 -14.42 3.34
C ALA A 464 9.16 -14.61 1.82
N GLY A 465 8.26 -13.86 1.18
CA GLY A 465 7.94 -13.99 -0.25
C GLY A 465 9.06 -13.49 -1.14
N GLU A 466 9.69 -12.39 -0.74
CA GLU A 466 10.82 -11.81 -1.46
C GLU A 466 11.80 -11.14 -0.49
N PHE A 467 13.06 -11.37 -0.71
CA PHE A 467 14.17 -10.59 -0.20
C PHE A 467 15.36 -10.77 -1.13
N SER A 468 16.13 -9.74 -1.34
CA SER A 468 17.33 -9.81 -2.17
C SER A 468 18.13 -8.52 -2.08
N VAL A 469 19.26 -8.51 -2.79
CA VAL A 469 20.10 -7.34 -2.99
C VAL A 469 20.59 -7.33 -4.42
N ILE A 470 20.72 -6.15 -5.00
CA ILE A 470 21.19 -6.03 -6.38
C ILE A 470 22.60 -6.59 -6.52
N ARG A 471 22.87 -7.36 -7.57
CA ARG A 471 24.10 -8.17 -7.78
C ARG A 471 25.44 -7.38 -7.75
N TRP A 472 25.40 -6.08 -7.99
CA TRP A 472 26.58 -5.20 -7.95
C TRP A 472 26.74 -4.43 -6.62
N ALA A 473 25.88 -4.70 -5.63
CA ALA A 473 26.06 -4.10 -4.31
C ALA A 473 27.25 -4.76 -3.60
N PRO A 474 28.21 -3.98 -3.08
CA PRO A 474 29.29 -4.54 -2.28
C PRO A 474 28.73 -5.12 -0.96
N ASP A 475 29.40 -6.16 -0.44
CA ASP A 475 29.01 -6.87 0.80
C ASP A 475 27.63 -7.55 0.73
N SER A 476 27.16 -7.92 -0.48
CA SER A 476 25.86 -8.55 -0.70
C SER A 476 25.72 -9.92 -0.05
N ASP A 477 26.79 -10.69 0.01
CA ASP A 477 26.91 -11.97 0.71
C ASP A 477 26.64 -11.80 2.20
N ARG A 478 27.33 -10.88 2.86
CA ARG A 478 27.11 -10.55 4.27
C ARG A 478 25.67 -10.10 4.56
N TYR A 479 25.12 -9.25 3.69
CA TYR A 479 23.73 -8.82 3.82
C TYR A 479 22.76 -10.01 3.76
N LEU A 480 22.94 -10.92 2.80
CA LEU A 480 22.07 -12.08 2.65
C LEU A 480 22.23 -13.06 3.82
N ASP A 481 23.46 -13.26 4.34
CA ASP A 481 23.67 -14.07 5.55
C ASP A 481 22.96 -13.49 6.77
N ASP A 482 23.02 -12.17 6.95
CA ASP A 482 22.32 -11.48 8.03
C ASP A 482 20.79 -11.52 7.90
N MET A 483 20.28 -11.58 6.66
CA MET A 483 18.84 -11.69 6.38
C MET A 483 18.28 -13.08 6.66
N VAL A 484 19.06 -14.15 6.50
CA VAL A 484 18.57 -15.54 6.64
C VAL A 484 18.89 -16.17 8.00
N SER A 485 19.73 -15.54 8.81
CA SER A 485 20.19 -16.00 10.13
C SER A 485 19.47 -15.28 11.28
#